data_ad387d824eb0d37ae491baa852c776f1
#
_entry.id   ad387d824eb0d37ae491baa852c776f1
#
_cell.length_a   1.000
_cell.length_b   1.000
_cell.length_c   1.000
_cell.angle_alpha   90.00
_cell.angle_beta   90.00
_cell.angle_gamma   90.00
#
_symmetry.space_group_name_H-M   'P 1'
#
loop_
_entity.id
_entity.type
_entity.pdbx_description
1 polymer ?
#
loop_
_entity_poly.entity_id
_entity_poly.type
_entity_poly.pdbx_seq_one_letter_code
_entity_poly.pdbx_strand_id
1 'polypeptide(L)'
;MKEAVPETPIENPGAEAPIKLTVVQKIPQFPGGWSAFMQWLTKNLKYPVAAQKSRIQGTVVVSFIVNKDGSVANIKVSTSVDPLLDNEALRVMKMMPKWKPGIDKGKVCRTMIAIPVVFQL
;
A
#
# COMPACT_ATOMS: atom_id res chain seq x y z
N MET A 1 7.06 8.33 11.46
CA MET A 1 7.15 8.30 10.99
C MET A 1 7.14 8.67 10.16
N LYS A 2 7.21 8.61 9.70
CA LYS A 2 7.18 8.91 8.88
C LYS A 2 7.10 8.44 8.07
N GLU A 3 6.76 7.97 7.72
CA GLU A 3 6.52 7.57 7.10
C GLU A 3 6.62 7.50 6.18
N ALA A 4 6.61 7.20 5.94
CA ALA A 4 6.60 7.10 5.14
C ALA A 4 6.39 7.48 4.21
N VAL A 5 6.38 7.45 3.85
CA VAL A 5 5.96 7.78 3.08
C VAL A 5 6.21 8.17 2.13
N PRO A 6 6.09 8.23 1.93
CA PRO A 6 5.78 8.60 0.90
C PRO A 6 6.56 9.18 0.03
N GLU A 7 7.22 9.37 -0.05
CA GLU A 7 7.92 10.07 -0.80
C GLU A 7 8.15 9.42 -1.90
N THR A 8 8.33 8.69 -2.02
CA THR A 8 8.69 8.01 -2.99
C THR A 8 7.93 8.05 -4.07
N PRO A 9 7.09 8.00 -4.03
CA PRO A 9 6.33 7.84 -5.00
C PRO A 9 6.47 8.53 -6.09
N ILE A 10 6.67 9.00 -6.02
CA ILE A 10 6.73 9.85 -6.71
C ILE A 10 7.16 9.80 -7.90
N GLU A 11 7.66 9.33 -8.26
CA GLU A 11 8.14 9.45 -9.33
C GLU A 11 7.60 8.73 -10.32
N ASN A 12 6.78 8.63 -10.69
CA ASN A 12 6.21 8.03 -11.58
C ASN A 12 5.82 8.80 -12.64
N PRO A 13 6.58 9.22 -13.27
CA PRO A 13 6.40 10.14 -14.23
C PRO A 13 5.48 9.68 -15.24
N GLY A 14 5.56 8.63 -15.67
CA GLY A 14 4.77 8.31 -16.72
C GLY A 14 3.36 8.30 -16.39
N ALA A 15 3.10 8.42 -15.28
CA ALA A 15 1.82 8.31 -14.81
C ALA A 15 1.00 9.29 -15.44
N GLU A 16 -0.12 8.99 -15.81
CA GLU A 16 -0.85 9.84 -16.35
C GLU A 16 -1.30 10.86 -15.53
N ALA A 17 -2.20 10.80 -14.91
CA ALA A 17 -2.76 11.89 -14.22
C ALA A 17 -1.89 12.16 -13.14
N PRO A 18 -1.31 13.17 -13.11
CA PRO A 18 -0.36 13.46 -12.15
C PRO A 18 -0.94 13.55 -10.81
N ILE A 19 -0.31 12.93 -9.91
CA ILE A 19 -0.59 13.08 -8.53
C ILE A 19 0.34 14.13 -8.07
N LYS A 20 -0.16 15.16 -7.46
CA LYS A 20 0.69 16.21 -7.02
C LYS A 20 1.69 15.72 -6.06
N LEU A 21 2.86 16.22 -6.15
CA LEU A 21 3.93 15.88 -5.23
C LEU A 21 3.98 16.80 -4.03
N THR A 22 2.89 17.48 -3.75
CA THR A 22 2.87 18.36 -2.60
C THR A 22 2.45 17.59 -1.37
N VAL A 23 2.78 18.12 -0.24
CA VAL A 23 2.40 17.52 1.03
C VAL A 23 0.91 17.73 1.21
N VAL A 24 0.18 16.68 1.45
CA VAL A 24 -1.25 16.80 1.70
C VAL A 24 -1.48 17.02 3.17
N GLN A 25 -2.57 17.67 3.51
CA GLN A 25 -2.88 17.98 4.89
C GLN A 25 -3.17 16.72 5.69
N LYS A 26 -3.85 15.78 5.11
CA LYS A 26 -4.13 14.51 5.76
C LYS A 26 -3.89 13.39 4.79
N ILE A 27 -3.10 12.42 5.21
CA ILE A 27 -2.85 11.26 4.36
C ILE A 27 -4.04 10.33 4.40
N PRO A 28 -4.25 9.52 3.39
CA PRO A 28 -5.31 8.53 3.42
C PRO A 28 -5.14 7.57 4.59
N GLN A 29 -6.24 7.08 5.12
CA GLN A 29 -6.21 6.16 6.24
C GLN A 29 -7.11 4.97 6.00
N PHE A 30 -6.62 3.82 6.42
CA PHE A 30 -7.43 2.61 6.48
C PHE A 30 -8.53 2.84 7.53
N PRO A 31 -9.73 2.28 7.37
CA PRO A 31 -10.78 2.44 8.38
C PRO A 31 -10.27 1.99 9.76
N GLY A 32 -10.35 2.86 10.72
CA GLY A 32 -9.82 2.59 12.05
C GLY A 32 -8.37 2.99 12.24
N GLY A 33 -7.70 3.45 11.18
CA GLY A 33 -6.34 3.96 11.27
C GLY A 33 -5.28 2.89 11.07
N TRP A 34 -4.04 3.27 11.30
CA TRP A 34 -2.91 2.40 11.04
C TRP A 34 -2.91 1.12 11.87
N SER A 35 -3.31 1.25 13.12
CA SER A 35 -3.37 0.09 14.02
C SER A 35 -4.37 -0.93 13.50
N ALA A 36 -5.54 -0.48 13.04
CA ALA A 36 -6.53 -1.37 12.47
C ALA A 36 -6.01 -2.02 11.20
N PHE A 37 -5.27 -1.27 10.39
CA PHE A 37 -4.68 -1.81 9.18
C PHE A 37 -3.71 -2.94 9.49
N MET A 38 -2.86 -2.75 10.49
CA MET A 38 -1.88 -3.78 10.85
C MET A 38 -2.57 -5.05 11.36
N GLN A 39 -3.63 -4.89 12.12
CA GLN A 39 -4.39 -6.04 12.59
C GLN A 39 -5.07 -6.76 11.43
N TRP A 40 -5.64 -6.00 10.52
CA TRP A 40 -6.31 -6.57 9.35
C TRP A 40 -5.30 -7.32 8.47
N LEU A 41 -4.13 -6.73 8.26
CA LEU A 41 -3.11 -7.34 7.44
C LEU A 41 -2.61 -8.64 8.07
N THR A 42 -2.33 -8.62 9.36
CA THR A 42 -1.86 -9.81 10.08
C THR A 42 -2.88 -10.94 10.00
N LYS A 43 -4.16 -10.58 10.05
CA LYS A 43 -5.21 -11.58 10.03
C LYS A 43 -5.38 -12.20 8.65
N ASN A 44 -5.19 -11.44 7.60
CA ASN A 44 -5.48 -11.88 6.24
C ASN A 44 -4.26 -12.32 5.44
N LEU A 45 -3.08 -11.89 5.83
CA LEU A 45 -1.86 -12.24 5.11
C LEU A 45 -1.45 -13.67 5.47
N LYS A 46 -1.20 -14.48 4.45
CA LYS A 46 -0.77 -15.84 4.67
C LYS A 46 0.60 -16.04 4.07
N TYR A 47 1.47 -16.68 4.82
CA TYR A 47 2.81 -16.96 4.32
C TYR A 47 2.70 -18.15 3.36
N PRO A 48 3.06 -18.01 2.09
CA PRO A 48 2.94 -19.14 1.16
C PRO A 48 3.78 -20.32 1.63
N VAL A 49 3.19 -21.50 1.59
CA VAL A 49 3.86 -22.72 2.07
C VAL A 49 5.15 -22.97 1.29
N ALA A 50 5.12 -22.77 -0.01
CA ALA A 50 6.30 -22.98 -0.84
C ALA A 50 7.43 -22.02 -0.44
N ALA A 51 7.08 -20.79 -0.08
CA ALA A 51 8.07 -19.82 0.37
C ALA A 51 8.64 -20.20 1.73
N GLN A 52 7.81 -20.73 2.61
CA GLN A 52 8.29 -21.21 3.91
C GLN A 52 9.28 -22.35 3.74
N LYS A 53 8.97 -23.28 2.87
CA LYS A 53 9.85 -24.44 2.64
C LYS A 53 11.18 -24.02 2.06
N SER A 54 11.18 -23.01 1.22
CA SER A 54 12.41 -22.50 0.61
C SER A 54 13.05 -21.39 1.42
N ARG A 55 12.47 -21.07 2.57
CA ARG A 55 12.97 -20.03 3.46
C ARG A 55 13.10 -18.68 2.78
N ILE A 56 12.15 -18.35 1.96
CA ILE A 56 12.14 -17.06 1.27
C ILE A 56 11.51 -16.02 2.19
N GLN A 57 12.23 -14.96 2.44
CA GLN A 57 11.77 -13.86 3.28
C GLN A 57 12.09 -12.54 2.62
N GLY A 58 11.46 -11.49 3.06
CA GLY A 58 11.76 -10.15 2.59
C GLY A 58 10.57 -9.24 2.70
N THR A 59 10.75 -8.02 2.25
CA THR A 59 9.71 -7.01 2.30
C THR A 59 9.27 -6.69 0.88
N VAL A 60 7.99 -6.91 0.60
CA VAL A 60 7.41 -6.55 -0.68
C VAL A 60 6.75 -5.19 -0.51
N VAL A 61 7.11 -4.22 -1.34
CA VAL A 61 6.47 -2.92 -1.26
C VAL A 61 5.36 -2.87 -2.31
N VAL A 62 4.16 -2.61 -1.86
CA VAL A 62 2.99 -2.53 -2.73
C VAL A 62 2.52 -1.09 -2.78
N SER A 63 2.37 -0.56 -3.97
CA SER A 63 1.87 0.80 -4.14
C SER A 63 0.46 0.76 -4.71
N PHE A 64 -0.32 1.76 -4.36
CA PHE A 64 -1.67 1.87 -4.87
C PHE A 64 -2.16 3.31 -4.72
N ILE A 65 -3.28 3.58 -5.33
CA ILE A 65 -3.86 4.92 -5.27
C ILE A 65 -5.16 4.85 -4.48
N VAL A 66 -5.32 5.78 -3.55
CA VAL A 66 -6.58 5.96 -2.86
C VAL A 66 -7.31 7.10 -3.55
N ASN A 67 -8.41 6.80 -4.17
CA ASN A 67 -9.20 7.80 -4.91
C ASN A 67 -9.99 8.70 -3.97
N LYS A 68 -10.60 9.73 -4.53
CA LYS A 68 -11.36 10.68 -3.74
C LYS A 68 -12.51 10.05 -2.97
N ASP A 69 -13.06 8.97 -3.49
CA ASP A 69 -14.14 8.26 -2.82
C ASP A 69 -13.64 7.17 -1.87
N GLY A 70 -12.32 7.07 -1.72
CA GLY A 70 -11.72 6.06 -0.86
C GLY A 70 -11.43 4.73 -1.53
N SER A 71 -11.87 4.54 -2.75
CA SER A 71 -11.61 3.28 -3.43
C SER A 71 -10.11 3.17 -3.76
N VAL A 72 -9.63 1.94 -3.76
CA VAL A 72 -8.22 1.66 -4.00
C VAL A 72 -8.05 1.18 -5.43
N ALA A 73 -7.10 1.74 -6.12
CA ALA A 73 -6.85 1.42 -7.53
C ALA A 73 -5.37 1.28 -7.82
N ASN A 74 -5.07 0.70 -8.97
CA ASN A 74 -3.70 0.55 -9.45
C ASN A 74 -2.77 -0.12 -8.44
N ILE A 75 -3.22 -1.21 -7.86
CA ILE A 75 -2.43 -1.96 -6.89
C ILE A 75 -1.34 -2.70 -7.64
N LYS A 76 -0.11 -2.45 -7.26
CA LYS A 76 1.02 -3.10 -7.93
C LYS A 76 2.21 -3.24 -6.99
N VAL A 77 3.10 -4.16 -7.31
CA VAL A 77 4.31 -4.34 -6.56
C VAL A 77 5.32 -3.32 -7.05
N SER A 78 5.79 -2.46 -6.14
CA SER A 78 6.82 -1.50 -6.46
C SER A 78 8.21 -2.03 -6.15
N THR A 79 8.35 -2.87 -5.14
CA THR A 79 9.62 -3.53 -4.84
C THR A 79 9.34 -5.01 -4.67
N SER A 80 9.90 -5.81 -5.55
CA SER A 80 9.68 -7.25 -5.58
C SER A 80 10.72 -7.99 -4.76
N VAL A 81 10.34 -9.12 -4.21
CA VAL A 81 11.27 -10.03 -3.55
C VAL A 81 11.28 -11.35 -4.30
N ASP A 82 10.13 -11.96 -4.43
CA ASP A 82 9.99 -13.26 -5.05
C ASP A 82 8.53 -13.43 -5.47
N PRO A 83 8.25 -14.06 -6.60
CA PRO A 83 6.88 -14.18 -7.08
C PRO A 83 5.91 -14.76 -6.06
N LEU A 84 6.37 -15.68 -5.22
CA LEU A 84 5.50 -16.26 -4.20
C LEU A 84 5.04 -15.22 -3.20
N LEU A 85 5.96 -14.39 -2.73
CA LEU A 85 5.62 -13.36 -1.77
C LEU A 85 4.89 -12.20 -2.46
N ASP A 86 5.31 -11.83 -3.65
CA ASP A 86 4.71 -10.74 -4.40
C ASP A 86 3.23 -11.02 -4.66
N ASN A 87 2.93 -12.25 -5.08
CA ASN A 87 1.55 -12.62 -5.39
C ASN A 87 0.67 -12.61 -4.15
N GLU A 88 1.21 -13.04 -3.02
CA GLU A 88 0.44 -13.02 -1.79
C GLU A 88 0.19 -11.58 -1.32
N ALA A 89 1.18 -10.72 -1.44
CA ALA A 89 1.01 -9.32 -1.07
C ALA A 89 -0.07 -8.67 -1.94
N LEU A 90 -0.06 -8.94 -3.24
CA LEU A 90 -1.09 -8.42 -4.12
C LEU A 90 -2.46 -8.98 -3.78
N ARG A 91 -2.54 -10.27 -3.49
CA ARG A 91 -3.80 -10.91 -3.17
C ARG A 91 -4.47 -10.22 -1.99
N VAL A 92 -3.72 -10.02 -0.93
CA VAL A 92 -4.29 -9.46 0.28
C VAL A 92 -4.62 -7.98 0.08
N MET A 93 -3.80 -7.25 -0.64
CA MET A 93 -4.08 -5.83 -0.86
C MET A 93 -5.32 -5.61 -1.70
N LYS A 94 -5.65 -6.54 -2.57
CA LYS A 94 -6.87 -6.43 -3.38
C LYS A 94 -8.13 -6.66 -2.57
N MET A 95 -8.00 -7.16 -1.36
CA MET A 95 -9.13 -7.40 -0.48
C MET A 95 -9.44 -6.21 0.43
N MET A 96 -8.66 -5.16 0.37
CA MET A 96 -8.84 -4.03 1.26
C MET A 96 -10.18 -3.35 1.06
N PRO A 97 -10.78 -2.87 2.15
CA PRO A 97 -12.00 -2.07 2.05
C PRO A 97 -11.64 -0.66 1.58
N LYS A 98 -12.63 0.18 1.43
CA LYS A 98 -12.36 1.58 1.10
C LYS A 98 -11.61 2.25 2.24
N TRP A 99 -10.74 3.15 1.86
CA TRP A 99 -9.96 3.96 2.78
C TRP A 99 -10.60 5.32 2.96
N LYS A 100 -10.18 6.05 3.96
CA LYS A 100 -10.51 7.46 4.06
C LYS A 100 -9.55 8.19 3.14
N PRO A 101 -10.05 9.00 2.21
CA PRO A 101 -9.15 9.62 1.24
C PRO A 101 -8.28 10.69 1.87
N GLY A 102 -7.21 11.03 1.20
CA GLY A 102 -6.36 12.12 1.61
C GLY A 102 -7.07 13.45 1.46
N ILE A 103 -6.63 14.44 2.21
CA ILE A 103 -7.21 15.77 2.17
C ILE A 103 -6.12 16.80 1.95
N ASP A 104 -6.34 17.70 1.01
CA ASP A 104 -5.43 18.77 0.75
C ASP A 104 -6.25 20.02 0.51
N LYS A 105 -5.91 21.09 1.18
CA LYS A 105 -6.61 22.37 1.06
C LYS A 105 -8.10 22.23 1.32
N GLY A 106 -8.43 21.40 2.30
CA GLY A 106 -9.82 21.19 2.71
C GLY A 106 -10.62 20.31 1.78
N LYS A 107 -10.00 19.71 0.78
CA LYS A 107 -10.73 18.88 -0.19
C LYS A 107 -10.10 17.50 -0.29
N VAL A 108 -10.95 16.49 -0.55
CA VAL A 108 -10.42 15.15 -0.75
C VAL A 108 -9.60 15.13 -2.03
N CYS A 109 -8.58 14.31 -2.05
CA CYS A 109 -7.68 14.21 -3.20
C CYS A 109 -7.26 12.78 -3.42
N ARG A 110 -6.83 12.48 -4.65
CA ARG A 110 -6.22 11.19 -4.97
C ARG A 110 -4.81 11.19 -4.43
N THR A 111 -4.41 10.11 -3.81
CA THR A 111 -3.08 10.02 -3.20
C THR A 111 -2.49 8.65 -3.47
N MET A 112 -1.22 8.61 -3.84
CA MET A 112 -0.51 7.35 -3.99
C MET A 112 0.14 6.98 -2.66
N ILE A 113 0.04 5.72 -2.30
CA ILE A 113 0.61 5.20 -1.07
C ILE A 113 1.43 3.97 -1.40
N ALA A 114 2.53 3.80 -0.71
CA ALA A 114 3.34 2.59 -0.80
C ALA A 114 3.44 1.98 0.59
N ILE A 115 3.15 0.71 0.70
CA ILE A 115 3.15 0.01 1.99
C ILE A 115 4.09 -1.17 1.92
N PRO A 116 4.99 -1.29 2.88
CA PRO A 116 5.86 -2.47 2.97
C PRO A 116 5.10 -3.62 3.61
N VAL A 117 5.09 -4.75 2.95
CA VAL A 117 4.50 -5.97 3.49
C VAL A 117 5.65 -6.88 3.86
N VAL A 118 5.86 -7.09 5.14
CA VAL A 118 7.01 -7.83 5.64
C VAL A 118 6.68 -9.31 5.77
N PHE A 119 7.48 -10.13 5.10
CA PHE A 119 7.38 -11.58 5.25
C PHE A 119 8.62 -12.05 6.01
N GLN A 120 8.39 -12.57 7.19
CA GLN A 120 9.49 -12.96 8.05
C GLN A 120 9.19 -14.29 8.70
N LEU A 121 10.12 -15.21 8.65
CA LEU A 121 9.96 -16.55 9.21
C LEU A 121 10.31 -16.61 10.69
#